data_1a649b58d2647f2978b62e649357910d
#
_entry.id   1a649b58d2647f2978b62e649357910d
#
_cell.length_a   1.000
_cell.length_b   1.000
_cell.length_c   1.000
_cell.angle_alpha   90.00
_cell.angle_beta   90.00
_cell.angle_gamma   90.00
#
_symmetry.space_group_name_H-M   'P 1'
#
loop_
_entity.id
_entity.type
_entity.pdbx_description
1 polymer ?
#
loop_
_entity_poly.entity_id
_entity_poly.type
_entity_poly.pdbx_seq_one_letter_code
_entity_poly.pdbx_strand_id
1 'polypeptide(L)'
;MPVEEFSVLIGGRAGEGINKASAVLNHLMAKLGRYVYMYYDYPSLIRGGHNFAIVRSAGHPIRTHRDRVDVVLALNQETVRLHAHRLPPSGVVVYDSSSVKEADGIAIPLDQILKEEKAPAITRNSGLIGAFCRVAGIPWTTLDEVFREEIPAHAEINLRVARRAYDAADERFRIESSDRPPIPVLTGNEAISLGLVRGGLDAYIAYPMTPTSNILHFLAEFAERSALTVVHPESEIAVILMALGAAYAGKRTAVGTSGGGFCLMTESLSLAGMAEIPVVIVLGQRPGPSTGLPTYSCQTELLFALHAGQGEFPRLIVAPADADEAYLWSARAIDLAWRFQVPAILLVDKTLCEGGYSASFDPAAEVVESPAPAQMTDEGPYLRYRLTPDGISPMRTVPAPGATIKVNSYEHDEAGITIEDAATSTAMQEKRRLKGETLARALEEYATVAVYGPPEARVGIVSWGSTVGAVREAASDLPVRVVQPVVLEPFPVEAVRAALAGLDRVVVVEQNWTGQLEQLMRRSGISADARVHRYDGRPFTVDDLAARLAEVI
;
A
#
# COMPACT_ATOMS: atom_id res chain seq x y z
N MET A 1 8.77 -30.77 15.77
CA MET A 1 9.44 -29.61 16.36
C MET A 1 8.54 -28.40 16.12
N PRO A 2 8.42 -27.46 17.05
CA PRO A 2 7.66 -26.26 16.83
C PRO A 2 8.24 -25.47 15.64
N VAL A 3 7.36 -24.98 14.78
CA VAL A 3 7.77 -24.27 13.57
C VAL A 3 7.75 -22.78 13.84
N GLU A 4 8.93 -22.15 13.90
CA GLU A 4 9.08 -20.74 14.18
C GLU A 4 8.51 -19.86 13.05
N GLU A 5 8.73 -20.26 11.80
CA GLU A 5 8.21 -19.63 10.59
C GLU A 5 7.48 -20.66 9.74
N PHE A 6 6.33 -20.31 9.18
CA PHE A 6 5.50 -21.22 8.38
C PHE A 6 4.84 -20.49 7.22
N SER A 7 4.84 -21.12 6.04
CA SER A 7 4.24 -20.57 4.83
C SER A 7 3.28 -21.56 4.20
N VAL A 8 2.07 -21.10 3.85
CA VAL A 8 1.09 -21.89 3.11
C VAL A 8 0.69 -21.17 1.82
N LEU A 9 0.68 -21.90 0.71
CA LEU A 9 0.16 -21.43 -0.56
C LEU A 9 -1.20 -22.07 -0.84
N ILE A 10 -2.19 -21.27 -1.22
CA ILE A 10 -3.47 -21.75 -1.75
C ILE A 10 -3.62 -21.31 -3.18
N GLY A 11 -4.00 -22.22 -4.08
CA GLY A 11 -4.13 -21.93 -5.50
C GLY A 11 -5.32 -22.63 -6.16
N GLY A 12 -5.86 -21.96 -7.19
CA GLY A 12 -7.01 -22.41 -7.95
C GLY A 12 -7.30 -21.52 -9.17
N ARG A 13 -8.48 -21.65 -9.75
CA ARG A 13 -8.91 -20.80 -10.87
C ARG A 13 -9.59 -19.53 -10.37
N ALA A 14 -9.60 -18.51 -11.23
CA ALA A 14 -10.40 -17.32 -10.97
C ALA A 14 -11.89 -17.71 -10.74
N GLY A 15 -12.47 -17.15 -9.65
CA GLY A 15 -13.84 -17.47 -9.23
C GLY A 15 -13.97 -18.61 -8.22
N GLU A 16 -12.89 -19.34 -7.90
CA GLU A 16 -12.90 -20.38 -6.86
C GLU A 16 -12.72 -19.82 -5.42
N GLY A 17 -12.77 -18.50 -5.24
CA GLY A 17 -12.75 -17.84 -3.93
C GLY A 17 -11.38 -17.82 -3.23
N ILE A 18 -10.27 -17.84 -3.98
CA ILE A 18 -8.91 -17.86 -3.43
C ILE A 18 -8.64 -16.66 -2.52
N ASN A 19 -9.11 -15.46 -2.90
CA ASN A 19 -8.93 -14.26 -2.09
C ASN A 19 -9.58 -14.41 -0.70
N LYS A 20 -10.84 -14.88 -0.63
CA LYS A 20 -11.51 -15.09 0.67
C LYS A 20 -10.85 -16.22 1.47
N ALA A 21 -10.40 -17.27 0.81
CA ALA A 21 -9.68 -18.36 1.45
C ALA A 21 -8.35 -17.88 2.05
N SER A 22 -7.60 -17.02 1.34
CA SER A 22 -6.35 -16.47 1.87
C SER A 22 -6.58 -15.51 3.05
N ALA A 23 -7.68 -14.73 3.04
CA ALA A 23 -8.06 -13.91 4.19
C ALA A 23 -8.36 -14.77 5.42
N VAL A 24 -9.10 -15.88 5.26
CA VAL A 24 -9.35 -16.83 6.35
C VAL A 24 -8.06 -17.43 6.88
N LEU A 25 -7.13 -17.86 6.00
CA LEU A 25 -5.81 -18.37 6.41
C LEU A 25 -5.01 -17.31 7.19
N ASN A 26 -5.07 -16.07 6.74
CA ASN A 26 -4.43 -14.93 7.41
C ASN A 26 -4.95 -14.75 8.84
N HIS A 27 -6.28 -14.73 9.01
CA HIS A 27 -6.90 -14.60 10.33
C HIS A 27 -6.66 -15.80 11.22
N LEU A 28 -6.61 -17.02 10.67
CA LEU A 28 -6.22 -18.22 11.44
C LEU A 28 -4.85 -18.07 12.08
N MET A 29 -3.86 -17.60 11.30
CA MET A 29 -2.50 -17.36 11.81
C MET A 29 -2.45 -16.22 12.84
N ALA A 30 -3.15 -15.13 12.57
CA ALA A 30 -3.25 -13.99 13.50
C ALA A 30 -3.93 -14.40 14.82
N LYS A 31 -4.97 -15.25 14.78
CA LYS A 31 -5.68 -15.78 15.95
C LYS A 31 -4.77 -16.63 16.84
N LEU A 32 -3.73 -17.24 16.26
CA LEU A 32 -2.68 -17.94 16.99
C LEU A 32 -1.63 -17.01 17.63
N GLY A 33 -1.84 -15.68 17.58
CA GLY A 33 -0.91 -14.68 18.11
C GLY A 33 0.37 -14.53 17.29
N ARG A 34 0.35 -14.91 16.01
CA ARG A 34 1.51 -14.85 15.11
C ARG A 34 1.47 -13.60 14.23
N TYR A 35 2.64 -13.09 13.86
CA TYR A 35 2.74 -12.11 12.80
C TYR A 35 2.46 -12.76 11.45
N VAL A 36 1.81 -12.03 10.55
CA VAL A 36 1.36 -12.54 9.25
C VAL A 36 1.72 -11.58 8.14
N TYR A 37 2.11 -12.13 7.01
CA TYR A 37 2.19 -11.44 5.73
C TYR A 37 1.49 -12.27 4.66
N MET A 38 0.67 -11.63 3.81
CA MET A 38 -0.02 -12.28 2.69
C MET A 38 0.37 -11.63 1.36
N TYR A 39 0.79 -12.45 0.42
CA TYR A 39 0.94 -12.08 -0.99
C TYR A 39 -0.18 -12.71 -1.82
N TYR A 40 -0.79 -11.91 -2.71
CA TYR A 40 -1.85 -12.37 -3.61
C TYR A 40 -1.46 -12.13 -5.07
N ASP A 41 -1.54 -13.19 -5.90
CA ASP A 41 -1.22 -13.16 -7.33
C ASP A 41 -2.43 -13.64 -8.15
N TYR A 42 -2.80 -12.85 -9.15
CA TYR A 42 -3.90 -13.16 -10.04
C TYR A 42 -3.73 -12.48 -11.39
N PRO A 43 -4.07 -13.15 -12.51
CA PRO A 43 -4.06 -12.52 -13.82
C PRO A 43 -5.26 -11.58 -14.00
N SER A 44 -5.09 -10.57 -14.85
CA SER A 44 -6.18 -9.65 -15.23
C SER A 44 -7.13 -10.33 -16.24
N LEU A 45 -7.81 -11.38 -15.81
CA LEU A 45 -8.75 -12.15 -16.63
C LEU A 45 -10.10 -12.25 -15.92
N ILE A 46 -11.20 -12.04 -16.66
CA ILE A 46 -12.56 -12.17 -16.12
C ILE A 46 -12.88 -13.63 -15.79
N ARG A 47 -12.38 -14.57 -16.59
CA ARG A 47 -12.55 -16.02 -16.40
C ARG A 47 -11.29 -16.76 -16.81
N GLY A 48 -10.99 -17.85 -16.07
CA GLY A 48 -9.77 -18.63 -16.30
C GLY A 48 -8.55 -18.00 -15.65
N GLY A 49 -7.39 -18.56 -15.94
CA GLY A 49 -6.13 -18.18 -15.30
C GLY A 49 -5.96 -18.80 -13.92
N HIS A 50 -4.75 -18.72 -13.42
CA HIS A 50 -4.36 -19.27 -12.14
C HIS A 50 -4.23 -18.15 -11.11
N ASN A 51 -4.99 -18.27 -10.02
CA ASN A 51 -4.90 -17.39 -8.86
C ASN A 51 -4.25 -18.15 -7.72
N PHE A 52 -3.37 -17.49 -6.98
CA PHE A 52 -2.83 -18.06 -5.75
C PHE A 52 -2.53 -16.97 -4.72
N ALA A 53 -2.47 -17.38 -3.47
CA ALA A 53 -1.98 -16.56 -2.37
C ALA A 53 -0.96 -17.33 -1.56
N ILE A 54 0.03 -16.62 -1.01
CA ILE A 54 0.98 -17.13 -0.03
C ILE A 54 0.70 -16.41 1.28
N VAL A 55 0.37 -17.17 2.32
CA VAL A 55 0.26 -16.68 3.69
C VAL A 55 1.46 -17.19 4.46
N ARG A 56 2.28 -16.26 4.91
CA ARG A 56 3.46 -16.53 5.76
C ARG A 56 3.17 -16.07 7.17
N SER A 57 3.61 -16.85 8.16
CA SER A 57 3.46 -16.51 9.57
C SER A 57 4.72 -16.81 10.37
N ALA A 58 5.01 -15.97 11.36
CA ALA A 58 6.18 -16.14 12.24
C ALA A 58 5.90 -15.68 13.68
N GLY A 59 6.77 -16.09 14.60
CA GLY A 59 6.79 -15.58 15.96
C GLY A 59 7.32 -14.15 16.11
N HIS A 60 7.89 -13.56 15.05
CA HIS A 60 8.48 -12.23 14.96
C HIS A 60 7.88 -11.44 13.78
N PRO A 61 8.02 -10.11 13.72
CA PRO A 61 7.52 -9.30 12.62
C PRO A 61 8.10 -9.72 11.26
N ILE A 62 7.22 -9.94 10.28
CA ILE A 62 7.55 -10.28 8.89
C ILE A 62 6.90 -9.27 7.95
N ARG A 63 7.50 -9.03 6.77
CA ARG A 63 7.12 -7.94 5.85
C ARG A 63 7.01 -8.33 4.39
N THR A 64 7.39 -9.58 4.07
CA THR A 64 7.34 -10.09 2.70
C THR A 64 7.19 -11.61 2.71
N HIS A 65 7.07 -12.22 1.54
CA HIS A 65 6.96 -13.66 1.38
C HIS A 65 8.30 -14.29 0.95
N ARG A 66 8.37 -15.62 1.06
CA ARG A 66 9.46 -16.44 0.56
C ARG A 66 9.05 -17.19 -0.70
N ASP A 67 10.03 -17.64 -1.46
CA ASP A 67 9.79 -18.57 -2.57
C ASP A 67 9.37 -19.95 -2.09
N ARG A 68 9.94 -20.42 -0.97
CA ARG A 68 9.60 -21.70 -0.35
C ARG A 68 8.32 -21.58 0.48
N VAL A 69 7.51 -22.65 0.41
CA VAL A 69 6.29 -22.82 1.22
C VAL A 69 6.25 -24.21 1.82
N ASP A 70 5.69 -24.35 3.01
CA ASP A 70 5.63 -25.64 3.73
C ASP A 70 4.44 -26.50 3.27
N VAL A 71 3.33 -25.83 2.87
CA VAL A 71 2.12 -26.49 2.39
C VAL A 71 1.62 -25.81 1.12
N VAL A 72 1.23 -26.63 0.14
CA VAL A 72 0.49 -26.20 -1.05
C VAL A 72 -0.93 -26.76 -0.97
N LEU A 73 -1.92 -25.87 -0.92
CA LEU A 73 -3.36 -26.20 -0.98
C LEU A 73 -3.83 -26.10 -2.43
N ALA A 74 -4.07 -27.24 -3.07
CA ALA A 74 -4.36 -27.29 -4.49
C ALA A 74 -5.81 -27.62 -4.81
N LEU A 75 -6.58 -26.65 -5.33
CA LEU A 75 -7.92 -26.87 -5.84
C LEU A 75 -7.95 -27.48 -7.25
N ASN A 76 -6.82 -27.46 -7.96
CA ASN A 76 -6.71 -28.00 -9.32
C ASN A 76 -5.28 -28.48 -9.62
N GLN A 77 -5.14 -29.25 -10.72
CA GLN A 77 -3.86 -29.80 -11.18
C GLN A 77 -2.83 -28.72 -11.52
N GLU A 78 -3.28 -27.57 -12.03
CA GLU A 78 -2.40 -26.47 -12.41
C GLU A 78 -1.66 -25.90 -11.18
N THR A 79 -2.32 -25.80 -10.03
CA THR A 79 -1.69 -25.39 -8.76
C THR A 79 -0.52 -26.31 -8.40
N VAL A 80 -0.70 -27.61 -8.50
CA VAL A 80 0.36 -28.60 -8.22
C VAL A 80 1.52 -28.41 -9.20
N ARG A 81 1.23 -28.33 -10.51
CA ARG A 81 2.24 -28.17 -11.55
C ARG A 81 3.07 -26.90 -11.37
N LEU A 82 2.43 -25.78 -10.98
CA LEU A 82 3.09 -24.48 -10.86
C LEU A 82 3.83 -24.30 -9.53
N HIS A 83 3.44 -25.00 -8.47
CA HIS A 83 3.92 -24.66 -7.12
C HIS A 83 4.51 -25.81 -6.31
N ALA A 84 4.38 -27.08 -6.70
CA ALA A 84 4.95 -28.20 -5.95
C ALA A 84 6.48 -28.11 -5.80
N HIS A 85 7.18 -27.50 -6.75
CA HIS A 85 8.62 -27.27 -6.68
C HIS A 85 9.07 -26.31 -5.57
N ARG A 86 8.14 -25.55 -4.99
CA ARG A 86 8.41 -24.61 -3.87
C ARG A 86 8.49 -25.34 -2.53
N LEU A 87 8.06 -26.60 -2.46
CA LEU A 87 8.06 -27.39 -1.23
C LEU A 87 9.48 -27.84 -0.87
N PRO A 88 9.90 -27.68 0.40
CA PRO A 88 11.07 -28.39 0.92
C PRO A 88 10.77 -29.90 1.03
N PRO A 89 11.79 -30.75 1.29
CA PRO A 89 11.58 -32.19 1.46
C PRO A 89 10.57 -32.57 2.55
N SER A 90 10.36 -31.71 3.54
CA SER A 90 9.37 -31.88 4.62
C SER A 90 7.99 -31.33 4.27
N GLY A 91 7.88 -30.60 3.15
CA GLY A 91 6.64 -29.96 2.73
C GLY A 91 5.62 -30.95 2.18
N VAL A 92 4.36 -30.52 2.06
CA VAL A 92 3.26 -31.38 1.63
C VAL A 92 2.28 -30.64 0.72
N VAL A 93 1.76 -31.36 -0.29
CA VAL A 93 0.59 -30.92 -1.06
C VAL A 93 -0.67 -31.47 -0.39
N VAL A 94 -1.65 -30.62 -0.10
CA VAL A 94 -3.01 -31.00 0.29
C VAL A 94 -3.92 -30.65 -0.88
N TYR A 95 -4.62 -31.60 -1.43
CA TYR A 95 -5.30 -31.37 -2.70
C TYR A 95 -6.70 -32.00 -2.79
N ASP A 96 -7.55 -31.37 -3.60
CA ASP A 96 -8.84 -31.95 -4.01
C ASP A 96 -8.62 -33.12 -4.98
N SER A 97 -8.79 -34.35 -4.51
CA SER A 97 -8.61 -35.57 -5.34
C SER A 97 -9.63 -35.70 -6.47
N SER A 98 -10.70 -34.91 -6.45
CA SER A 98 -11.68 -34.86 -7.54
C SER A 98 -11.11 -34.12 -8.76
N SER A 99 -10.32 -33.07 -8.52
CA SER A 99 -9.78 -32.14 -9.53
C SER A 99 -8.31 -32.34 -9.84
N VAL A 100 -7.53 -32.94 -8.92
CA VAL A 100 -6.10 -33.25 -9.06
C VAL A 100 -5.92 -34.74 -9.26
N LYS A 101 -5.23 -35.15 -10.32
CA LYS A 101 -5.00 -36.56 -10.68
C LYS A 101 -3.59 -37.04 -10.40
N GLU A 102 -2.64 -36.12 -10.46
CA GLU A 102 -1.22 -36.39 -10.30
C GLU A 102 -0.64 -35.47 -9.22
N ALA A 103 -0.53 -35.97 -8.00
CA ALA A 103 0.16 -35.32 -6.89
C ALA A 103 0.60 -36.35 -5.85
N ASP A 104 1.76 -36.11 -5.26
CA ASP A 104 2.20 -36.77 -4.03
C ASP A 104 1.81 -35.90 -2.85
N GLY A 105 0.98 -36.43 -1.91
CA GLY A 105 0.49 -35.64 -0.79
C GLY A 105 -0.80 -36.16 -0.18
N ILE A 106 -1.54 -35.31 0.49
CA ILE A 106 -2.77 -35.62 1.20
C ILE A 106 -3.99 -35.35 0.30
N ALA A 107 -4.64 -36.40 -0.13
CA ALA A 107 -5.81 -36.37 -1.00
C ALA A 107 -7.11 -36.18 -0.21
N ILE A 108 -7.86 -35.13 -0.50
CA ILE A 108 -9.16 -34.86 0.13
C ILE A 108 -10.28 -35.06 -0.92
N PRO A 109 -11.25 -35.97 -0.69
CA PRO A 109 -12.31 -36.27 -1.65
C PRO A 109 -13.44 -35.22 -1.59
N LEU A 110 -13.16 -33.97 -2.03
CA LEU A 110 -14.10 -32.86 -1.83
C LEU A 110 -15.42 -33.03 -2.55
N ASP A 111 -15.47 -33.62 -3.76
CA ASP A 111 -16.74 -33.89 -4.45
C ASP A 111 -17.65 -34.82 -3.63
N GLN A 112 -17.09 -35.85 -3.00
CA GLN A 112 -17.85 -36.74 -2.15
C GLN A 112 -18.37 -36.00 -0.91
N ILE A 113 -17.49 -35.25 -0.23
CA ILE A 113 -17.86 -34.45 0.95
C ILE A 113 -18.97 -33.45 0.61
N LEU A 114 -18.84 -32.70 -0.49
CA LEU A 114 -19.84 -31.72 -0.90
C LEU A 114 -21.19 -32.36 -1.20
N LYS A 115 -21.18 -33.54 -1.85
CA LYS A 115 -22.41 -34.28 -2.16
C LYS A 115 -23.11 -34.79 -0.89
N GLU A 116 -22.37 -35.35 0.04
CA GLU A 116 -22.89 -35.84 1.31
C GLU A 116 -23.45 -34.71 2.19
N GLU A 117 -22.75 -33.59 2.26
CA GLU A 117 -23.16 -32.38 3.02
C GLU A 117 -24.20 -31.52 2.29
N LYS A 118 -24.53 -31.84 1.05
CA LYS A 118 -25.38 -31.01 0.16
C LYS A 118 -24.88 -29.56 0.07
N ALA A 119 -23.57 -29.39 -0.03
CA ALA A 119 -22.90 -28.11 0.01
C ALA A 119 -22.63 -27.57 -1.41
N PRO A 120 -22.67 -26.26 -1.62
CA PRO A 120 -22.35 -25.64 -2.91
C PRO A 120 -20.86 -25.75 -3.23
N ALA A 121 -20.51 -25.78 -4.53
CA ALA A 121 -19.12 -25.95 -4.99
C ALA A 121 -18.14 -24.90 -4.43
N ILE A 122 -18.60 -23.70 -4.12
CA ILE A 122 -17.76 -22.62 -3.56
C ILE A 122 -17.16 -22.98 -2.19
N THR A 123 -17.75 -23.96 -1.47
CA THR A 123 -17.25 -24.38 -0.14
C THR A 123 -16.06 -25.35 -0.22
N ARG A 124 -15.52 -25.65 -1.43
CA ARG A 124 -14.31 -26.48 -1.61
C ARG A 124 -13.10 -25.95 -0.86
N ASN A 125 -12.88 -24.63 -0.92
CA ASN A 125 -11.80 -23.97 -0.18
C ASN A 125 -11.93 -24.18 1.33
N SER A 126 -13.13 -24.14 1.86
CA SER A 126 -13.35 -24.42 3.28
C SER A 126 -12.93 -25.85 3.66
N GLY A 127 -13.17 -26.81 2.75
CA GLY A 127 -12.66 -28.16 2.92
C GLY A 127 -11.12 -28.22 2.95
N LEU A 128 -10.43 -27.58 1.99
CA LEU A 128 -8.96 -27.55 2.01
C LEU A 128 -8.40 -26.81 3.24
N ILE A 129 -9.05 -25.72 3.68
CA ILE A 129 -8.65 -25.02 4.91
C ILE A 129 -8.85 -25.92 6.13
N GLY A 130 -9.95 -26.68 6.19
CA GLY A 130 -10.18 -27.67 7.26
C GLY A 130 -9.07 -28.73 7.31
N ALA A 131 -8.74 -29.34 6.17
CA ALA A 131 -7.64 -30.29 6.06
C ALA A 131 -6.29 -29.65 6.44
N PHE A 132 -6.04 -28.42 5.98
CA PHE A 132 -4.85 -27.66 6.34
C PHE A 132 -4.72 -27.47 7.86
N CYS A 133 -5.80 -27.08 8.54
CA CYS A 133 -5.75 -26.91 10.00
C CYS A 133 -5.34 -28.21 10.70
N ARG A 134 -5.81 -29.36 10.24
CA ARG A 134 -5.38 -30.66 10.78
C ARG A 134 -3.91 -30.91 10.48
N VAL A 135 -3.49 -30.75 9.25
CA VAL A 135 -2.11 -30.93 8.79
C VAL A 135 -1.13 -30.04 9.57
N ALA A 136 -1.52 -28.80 9.86
CA ALA A 136 -0.73 -27.80 10.58
C ALA A 136 -0.83 -27.87 12.11
N GLY A 137 -1.63 -28.80 12.65
CA GLY A 137 -1.86 -28.94 14.09
C GLY A 137 -2.66 -27.79 14.71
N ILE A 138 -3.44 -27.03 13.90
CA ILE A 138 -4.30 -25.95 14.38
C ILE A 138 -5.58 -26.55 14.99
N PRO A 139 -5.95 -26.15 16.23
CA PRO A 139 -7.14 -26.68 16.89
C PRO A 139 -8.43 -26.36 16.11
N TRP A 140 -9.37 -27.30 16.12
CA TRP A 140 -10.67 -27.13 15.51
C TRP A 140 -11.42 -25.89 16.04
N THR A 141 -11.32 -25.63 17.32
CA THR A 141 -11.95 -24.47 17.97
C THR A 141 -11.54 -23.15 17.35
N THR A 142 -10.25 -22.99 17.00
CA THR A 142 -9.73 -21.79 16.32
C THR A 142 -10.33 -21.65 14.92
N LEU A 143 -10.46 -22.75 14.17
CA LEU A 143 -11.08 -22.73 12.85
C LEU A 143 -12.57 -22.37 12.93
N ASP A 144 -13.31 -22.95 13.88
CA ASP A 144 -14.73 -22.65 14.09
C ASP A 144 -14.97 -21.17 14.38
N GLU A 145 -14.19 -20.60 15.29
CA GLU A 145 -14.23 -19.16 15.61
C GLU A 145 -13.99 -18.29 14.37
N VAL A 146 -12.90 -18.52 13.65
CA VAL A 146 -12.54 -17.72 12.48
C VAL A 146 -13.58 -17.84 11.36
N PHE A 147 -14.17 -19.01 11.12
CA PHE A 147 -15.21 -19.15 10.12
C PHE A 147 -16.49 -18.41 10.49
N ARG A 148 -16.86 -18.36 11.77
CA ARG A 148 -18.02 -17.60 12.24
C ARG A 148 -17.80 -16.10 12.15
N GLU A 149 -16.57 -15.64 12.36
CA GLU A 149 -16.18 -14.23 12.20
C GLU A 149 -16.12 -13.84 10.72
N GLU A 150 -15.50 -14.65 9.86
CA GLU A 150 -15.20 -14.32 8.47
C GLU A 150 -16.31 -14.61 7.46
N ILE A 151 -17.15 -15.62 7.75
CA ILE A 151 -18.20 -16.09 6.83
C ILE A 151 -19.53 -16.27 7.60
N PRO A 152 -20.00 -15.26 8.34
CA PRO A 152 -21.13 -15.41 9.27
C PRO A 152 -22.42 -15.91 8.59
N ALA A 153 -22.71 -15.43 7.39
CA ALA A 153 -23.93 -15.77 6.65
C ALA A 153 -24.00 -17.26 6.23
N HIS A 154 -22.87 -17.95 6.15
CA HIS A 154 -22.78 -19.32 5.65
C HIS A 154 -21.87 -20.20 6.51
N ALA A 155 -21.61 -19.81 7.76
CA ALA A 155 -20.66 -20.48 8.64
C ALA A 155 -20.97 -21.99 8.79
N GLU A 156 -22.22 -22.37 9.05
CA GLU A 156 -22.61 -23.75 9.33
C GLU A 156 -22.30 -24.72 8.18
N ILE A 157 -22.59 -24.34 6.94
CA ILE A 157 -22.29 -25.23 5.80
C ILE A 157 -20.79 -25.33 5.53
N ASN A 158 -20.06 -24.21 5.66
CA ASN A 158 -18.62 -24.19 5.51
C ASN A 158 -17.93 -25.01 6.61
N LEU A 159 -18.40 -24.90 7.86
CA LEU A 159 -17.88 -25.67 8.99
C LEU A 159 -18.13 -27.18 8.84
N ARG A 160 -19.30 -27.62 8.35
CA ARG A 160 -19.54 -29.04 8.10
C ARG A 160 -18.57 -29.61 7.06
N VAL A 161 -18.38 -28.90 5.93
CA VAL A 161 -17.43 -29.31 4.89
C VAL A 161 -16.00 -29.33 5.43
N ALA A 162 -15.59 -28.26 6.14
CA ALA A 162 -14.27 -28.15 6.75
C ALA A 162 -14.01 -29.26 7.77
N ARG A 163 -15.02 -29.61 8.59
CA ARG A 163 -14.89 -30.68 9.60
C ARG A 163 -14.62 -32.05 8.97
N ARG A 164 -15.35 -32.37 7.92
CA ARG A 164 -15.16 -33.63 7.19
C ARG A 164 -13.75 -33.76 6.63
N ALA A 165 -13.24 -32.67 6.06
CA ALA A 165 -11.89 -32.62 5.50
C ALA A 165 -10.81 -32.60 6.60
N TYR A 166 -11.06 -31.91 7.72
CA TYR A 166 -10.19 -31.93 8.91
C TYR A 166 -10.02 -33.34 9.43
N ASP A 167 -11.12 -34.10 9.59
CA ASP A 167 -11.10 -35.49 10.11
C ASP A 167 -10.50 -36.48 9.10
N ALA A 168 -10.42 -36.14 7.82
CA ALA A 168 -9.83 -36.95 6.75
C ALA A 168 -8.31 -36.75 6.57
N ALA A 169 -7.70 -35.82 7.28
CA ALA A 169 -6.28 -35.50 7.17
C ALA A 169 -5.51 -35.88 8.44
N ASP A 170 -4.18 -36.04 8.32
CA ASP A 170 -3.27 -36.31 9.42
C ASP A 170 -2.37 -35.14 9.73
N GLU A 171 -2.01 -34.94 11.02
CA GLU A 171 -1.08 -33.92 11.48
C GLU A 171 0.34 -34.20 10.95
N ARG A 172 0.96 -33.18 10.34
CA ARG A 172 2.33 -33.22 9.82
C ARG A 172 3.23 -32.18 10.46
N PHE A 173 2.66 -31.02 10.77
CA PHE A 173 3.33 -29.89 11.39
C PHE A 173 2.63 -29.57 12.71
N ARG A 174 3.30 -28.76 13.53
CA ARG A 174 2.69 -28.17 14.71
C ARG A 174 3.05 -26.69 14.77
N ILE A 175 2.09 -25.86 14.34
CA ILE A 175 2.19 -24.41 14.50
C ILE A 175 1.77 -24.10 15.93
N GLU A 176 2.71 -23.57 16.72
CA GLU A 176 2.40 -23.17 18.10
C GLU A 176 1.67 -21.83 18.13
N SER A 177 0.67 -21.74 18.99
CA SER A 177 0.08 -20.47 19.38
C SER A 177 1.06 -19.69 20.28
N SER A 178 1.07 -18.38 20.10
CA SER A 178 1.75 -17.47 21.02
C SER A 178 0.78 -16.98 22.09
N ASP A 179 1.28 -16.67 23.29
CA ASP A 179 0.48 -16.05 24.35
C ASP A 179 0.10 -14.57 24.04
N ARG A 180 0.49 -14.07 22.89
CA ARG A 180 0.12 -12.72 22.44
C ARG A 180 -1.37 -12.67 22.05
N PRO A 181 -2.04 -11.53 22.29
CA PRO A 181 -3.36 -11.31 21.72
C PRO A 181 -3.30 -11.35 20.18
N PRO A 182 -4.38 -11.70 19.50
CA PRO A 182 -4.46 -11.63 18.04
C PRO A 182 -4.05 -10.26 17.53
N ILE A 183 -3.15 -10.24 16.54
CA ILE A 183 -2.67 -9.00 15.90
C ILE A 183 -3.64 -8.68 14.75
N PRO A 184 -4.20 -7.46 14.67
CA PRO A 184 -5.02 -7.07 13.53
C PRO A 184 -4.28 -7.26 12.21
N VAL A 185 -4.98 -7.77 11.20
CA VAL A 185 -4.43 -7.93 9.85
C VAL A 185 -5.19 -7.01 8.91
N LEU A 186 -4.47 -6.16 8.21
CA LEU A 186 -5.02 -5.20 7.25
C LEU A 186 -4.30 -5.31 5.92
N THR A 187 -5.02 -5.02 4.84
CA THR A 187 -4.38 -4.72 3.55
C THR A 187 -3.84 -3.29 3.57
N GLY A 188 -2.89 -2.99 2.69
CA GLY A 188 -2.41 -1.61 2.54
C GLY A 188 -3.52 -0.65 2.12
N ASN A 189 -4.47 -1.09 1.30
CA ASN A 189 -5.64 -0.28 0.93
C ASN A 189 -6.52 0.07 2.14
N GLU A 190 -6.74 -0.87 3.05
CA GLU A 190 -7.48 -0.63 4.30
C GLU A 190 -6.71 0.33 5.22
N ALA A 191 -5.40 0.13 5.36
CA ALA A 191 -4.54 1.00 6.15
C ALA A 191 -4.52 2.45 5.60
N ILE A 192 -4.40 2.63 4.27
CA ILE A 192 -4.51 3.93 3.61
C ILE A 192 -5.87 4.56 3.89
N SER A 193 -6.95 3.79 3.73
CA SER A 193 -8.32 4.26 3.97
C SER A 193 -8.53 4.77 5.39
N LEU A 194 -8.11 3.98 6.38
CA LEU A 194 -8.17 4.34 7.80
C LEU A 194 -7.31 5.57 8.11
N GLY A 195 -6.11 5.66 7.51
CA GLY A 195 -5.24 6.81 7.64
C GLY A 195 -5.85 8.09 7.07
N LEU A 196 -6.44 8.02 5.88
CA LEU A 196 -7.16 9.16 5.27
C LEU A 196 -8.32 9.64 6.16
N VAL A 197 -9.13 8.71 6.68
CA VAL A 197 -10.21 9.02 7.62
C VAL A 197 -9.66 9.66 8.91
N ARG A 198 -8.57 9.13 9.46
CA ARG A 198 -7.90 9.68 10.65
C ARG A 198 -7.37 11.10 10.40
N GLY A 199 -6.91 11.40 9.17
CA GLY A 199 -6.51 12.74 8.73
C GLY A 199 -7.68 13.71 8.49
N GLY A 200 -8.91 13.26 8.69
CA GLY A 200 -10.12 14.09 8.55
C GLY A 200 -10.65 14.16 7.12
N LEU A 201 -10.54 13.07 6.35
CA LEU A 201 -11.13 12.98 5.01
C LEU A 201 -12.63 13.24 5.03
N ASP A 202 -13.11 14.20 4.24
CA ASP A 202 -14.53 14.49 4.01
C ASP A 202 -15.09 13.80 2.78
N ALA A 203 -14.27 13.67 1.72
CA ALA A 203 -14.70 13.07 0.47
C ALA A 203 -13.60 12.26 -0.22
N TYR A 204 -13.94 11.05 -0.64
CA TYR A 204 -13.12 10.21 -1.51
C TYR A 204 -13.78 10.06 -2.88
N ILE A 205 -13.04 10.40 -3.92
CA ILE A 205 -13.55 10.42 -5.29
C ILE A 205 -12.62 9.59 -6.15
N ALA A 206 -13.12 8.53 -6.79
CA ALA A 206 -12.26 7.67 -7.61
C ALA A 206 -13.02 6.99 -8.74
N TYR A 207 -12.34 6.82 -9.88
CA TYR A 207 -12.66 5.83 -10.89
C TYR A 207 -11.87 4.56 -10.56
N PRO A 208 -12.49 3.38 -10.47
CA PRO A 208 -11.84 2.18 -9.98
C PRO A 208 -10.66 1.75 -10.86
N MET A 209 -9.46 1.79 -10.32
CA MET A 209 -8.26 1.33 -11.02
C MET A 209 -7.35 0.55 -10.07
N THR A 210 -7.03 -0.71 -10.43
CA THR A 210 -6.07 -1.53 -9.69
C THR A 210 -4.71 -0.85 -9.65
N PRO A 211 -4.02 -0.82 -8.48
CA PRO A 211 -4.34 -1.54 -7.24
C PRO A 211 -5.15 -0.76 -6.19
N THR A 212 -5.57 0.49 -6.45
CA THR A 212 -6.22 1.36 -5.46
C THR A 212 -7.75 1.23 -5.39
N SER A 213 -8.37 0.41 -6.26
CA SER A 213 -9.83 0.26 -6.33
C SER A 213 -10.48 -0.20 -5.03
N ASN A 214 -9.77 -0.99 -4.20
CA ASN A 214 -10.31 -1.46 -2.92
C ASN A 214 -10.44 -0.35 -1.86
N ILE A 215 -9.72 0.77 -2.00
CA ILE A 215 -9.93 1.97 -1.16
C ILE A 215 -11.36 2.48 -1.37
N LEU A 216 -11.82 2.56 -2.63
CA LEU A 216 -13.17 3.01 -2.96
C LEU A 216 -14.24 2.10 -2.31
N HIS A 217 -14.06 0.78 -2.40
CA HIS A 217 -14.99 -0.18 -1.83
C HIS A 217 -15.03 -0.09 -0.30
N PHE A 218 -13.86 -0.08 0.35
CA PHE A 218 -13.76 0.01 1.81
C PHE A 218 -14.37 1.30 2.34
N LEU A 219 -14.05 2.44 1.74
CA LEU A 219 -14.59 3.73 2.16
C LEU A 219 -16.09 3.87 1.85
N ALA A 220 -16.61 3.25 0.79
CA ALA A 220 -18.04 3.24 0.51
C ALA A 220 -18.83 2.48 1.59
N GLU A 221 -18.31 1.34 2.06
CA GLU A 221 -18.89 0.61 3.19
C GLU A 221 -18.81 1.41 4.50
N PHE A 222 -17.66 2.06 4.73
CA PHE A 222 -17.47 2.93 5.89
C PHE A 222 -18.40 4.16 5.89
N ALA A 223 -18.68 4.71 4.70
CA ALA A 223 -19.54 5.89 4.51
C ALA A 223 -20.99 5.68 4.99
N GLU A 224 -21.49 4.44 4.98
CA GLU A 224 -22.82 4.11 5.50
C GLU A 224 -22.98 4.43 7.00
N ARG A 225 -21.88 4.53 7.74
CA ARG A 225 -21.82 4.74 9.19
C ARG A 225 -21.16 6.05 9.61
N SER A 226 -20.81 6.91 8.64
CA SER A 226 -20.04 8.14 8.86
C SER A 226 -20.56 9.28 7.98
N ALA A 227 -20.01 10.49 8.18
CA ALA A 227 -20.31 11.66 7.33
C ALA A 227 -19.44 11.72 6.07
N LEU A 228 -18.71 10.65 5.75
CA LEU A 228 -17.84 10.58 4.59
C LEU A 228 -18.67 10.53 3.29
N THR A 229 -18.26 11.31 2.30
CA THR A 229 -18.84 11.26 0.95
C THR A 229 -17.94 10.42 0.05
N VAL A 230 -18.49 9.41 -0.63
CA VAL A 230 -17.76 8.58 -1.60
C VAL A 230 -18.43 8.69 -2.96
N VAL A 231 -17.65 9.05 -4.00
CA VAL A 231 -18.17 9.29 -5.34
C VAL A 231 -17.38 8.50 -6.38
N HIS A 232 -18.12 7.86 -7.30
CA HIS A 232 -17.56 7.12 -8.42
C HIS A 232 -17.98 7.80 -9.74
N PRO A 233 -17.19 8.76 -10.28
CA PRO A 233 -17.47 9.41 -11.55
C PRO A 233 -17.02 8.55 -12.75
N GLU A 234 -17.32 9.03 -13.96
CA GLU A 234 -17.10 8.32 -15.21
C GLU A 234 -15.65 8.25 -15.70
N SER A 235 -14.76 9.10 -15.19
CA SER A 235 -13.35 9.14 -15.62
C SER A 235 -12.44 9.83 -14.60
N GLU A 236 -11.13 9.64 -14.74
CA GLU A 236 -10.12 10.28 -13.88
C GLU A 236 -10.07 11.81 -14.05
N ILE A 237 -10.44 12.33 -15.24
CA ILE A 237 -10.56 13.79 -15.46
C ILE A 237 -11.66 14.35 -14.56
N ALA A 238 -12.83 13.70 -14.54
CA ALA A 238 -13.93 14.09 -13.65
C ALA A 238 -13.54 13.92 -12.17
N VAL A 239 -12.85 12.83 -11.81
CA VAL A 239 -12.39 12.54 -10.45
C VAL A 239 -11.61 13.72 -9.87
N ILE A 240 -10.53 14.13 -10.54
CA ILE A 240 -9.64 15.17 -9.98
C ILE A 240 -10.32 16.54 -9.95
N LEU A 241 -11.09 16.89 -10.95
CA LEU A 241 -11.81 18.17 -10.98
C LEU A 241 -12.91 18.27 -9.93
N MET A 242 -13.65 17.16 -9.68
CA MET A 242 -14.62 17.09 -8.59
C MET A 242 -13.93 17.22 -7.22
N ALA A 243 -12.76 16.59 -7.04
CA ALA A 243 -11.99 16.69 -5.81
C ALA A 243 -11.51 18.15 -5.56
N LEU A 244 -11.00 18.82 -6.59
CA LEU A 244 -10.59 20.23 -6.48
C LEU A 244 -11.79 21.15 -6.19
N GLY A 245 -12.95 20.91 -6.83
CA GLY A 245 -14.17 21.65 -6.54
C GLY A 245 -14.65 21.46 -5.10
N ALA A 246 -14.61 20.24 -4.59
CA ALA A 246 -14.97 19.94 -3.20
C ALA A 246 -13.95 20.56 -2.22
N ALA A 247 -12.66 20.54 -2.52
CA ALA A 247 -11.62 21.20 -1.72
C ALA A 247 -11.79 22.74 -1.70
N TYR A 248 -12.15 23.34 -2.83
CA TYR A 248 -12.53 24.76 -2.89
C TYR A 248 -13.71 25.09 -1.98
N ALA A 249 -14.67 24.16 -1.84
CA ALA A 249 -15.79 24.24 -0.91
C ALA A 249 -15.43 23.85 0.55
N GLY A 250 -14.16 23.62 0.87
CA GLY A 250 -13.71 23.35 2.23
C GLY A 250 -13.72 21.89 2.64
N LYS A 251 -13.85 20.97 1.68
CA LYS A 251 -13.84 19.54 1.96
C LYS A 251 -12.42 18.96 1.80
N ARG A 252 -11.96 18.23 2.81
CA ARG A 252 -10.71 17.47 2.72
C ARG A 252 -10.92 16.30 1.78
N THR A 253 -10.22 16.30 0.64
CA THR A 253 -10.45 15.35 -0.44
C THR A 253 -9.23 14.47 -0.70
N ALA A 254 -9.51 13.22 -1.07
CA ALA A 254 -8.53 12.33 -1.64
C ALA A 254 -9.10 11.61 -2.88
N VAL A 255 -8.22 11.25 -3.79
CA VAL A 255 -8.50 10.49 -5.01
C VAL A 255 -7.57 9.29 -5.11
N GLY A 256 -8.01 8.21 -5.77
CA GLY A 256 -7.18 7.03 -6.01
C GLY A 256 -7.14 6.67 -7.48
N THR A 257 -5.95 6.30 -7.99
CA THR A 257 -5.74 5.94 -9.38
C THR A 257 -4.46 5.11 -9.57
N SER A 258 -4.09 4.76 -10.79
CA SER A 258 -2.77 4.24 -11.14
C SER A 258 -2.13 5.07 -12.26
N GLY A 259 -0.93 4.70 -12.71
CA GLY A 259 -0.16 5.50 -13.67
C GLY A 259 -0.93 5.96 -14.90
N GLY A 260 -1.74 5.07 -15.50
CA GLY A 260 -2.57 5.40 -16.67
C GLY A 260 -3.63 6.45 -16.38
N GLY A 261 -4.34 6.35 -15.25
CA GLY A 261 -5.33 7.35 -14.85
C GLY A 261 -4.69 8.65 -14.37
N PHE A 262 -3.51 8.57 -13.73
CA PHE A 262 -2.75 9.74 -13.33
C PHE A 262 -2.30 10.58 -14.55
N CYS A 263 -2.02 9.95 -15.70
CA CYS A 263 -1.81 10.67 -16.96
C CYS A 263 -2.97 11.61 -17.31
N LEU A 264 -4.21 11.20 -17.03
CA LEU A 264 -5.41 12.01 -17.29
C LEU A 264 -5.63 13.10 -16.23
N MET A 265 -4.98 13.00 -15.08
CA MET A 265 -5.08 13.99 -13.99
C MET A 265 -4.03 15.12 -14.06
N THR A 266 -3.03 15.00 -14.92
CA THR A 266 -1.84 15.89 -14.90
C THR A 266 -2.16 17.35 -15.19
N GLU A 267 -3.11 17.65 -16.06
CA GLU A 267 -3.56 19.02 -16.32
C GLU A 267 -4.18 19.63 -15.07
N SER A 268 -5.09 18.90 -14.43
CA SER A 268 -5.75 19.35 -13.20
C SER A 268 -4.80 19.41 -12.00
N LEU A 269 -3.73 18.62 -11.99
CA LEU A 269 -2.65 18.75 -11.01
C LEU A 269 -1.95 20.10 -11.14
N SER A 270 -1.75 20.60 -12.37
CA SER A 270 -1.24 21.95 -12.63
C SER A 270 -2.20 23.02 -12.11
N LEU A 271 -3.51 22.82 -12.31
CA LEU A 271 -4.54 23.70 -11.75
C LEU A 271 -4.50 23.70 -10.22
N ALA A 272 -4.32 22.54 -9.58
CA ALA A 272 -4.17 22.47 -8.12
C ALA A 272 -2.98 23.30 -7.63
N GLY A 273 -1.85 23.25 -8.36
CA GLY A 273 -0.66 24.06 -8.08
C GLY A 273 -0.88 25.56 -8.27
N MET A 274 -1.49 25.97 -9.38
CA MET A 274 -1.77 27.37 -9.69
C MET A 274 -2.81 28.00 -8.75
N ALA A 275 -3.92 27.29 -8.52
CA ALA A 275 -5.01 27.75 -7.65
C ALA A 275 -4.73 27.53 -6.17
N GLU A 276 -3.62 26.86 -5.83
CA GLU A 276 -3.21 26.51 -4.48
C GLU A 276 -4.33 25.76 -3.72
N ILE A 277 -4.92 24.77 -4.38
CA ILE A 277 -6.00 23.93 -3.84
C ILE A 277 -5.43 22.59 -3.38
N PRO A 278 -5.58 22.22 -2.10
CA PRO A 278 -5.08 20.96 -1.59
C PRO A 278 -5.85 19.76 -2.14
N VAL A 279 -5.16 18.68 -2.44
CA VAL A 279 -5.72 17.37 -2.79
C VAL A 279 -4.73 16.27 -2.47
N VAL A 280 -5.20 15.13 -1.98
CA VAL A 280 -4.37 13.93 -1.83
C VAL A 280 -4.65 12.96 -2.97
N ILE A 281 -3.59 12.47 -3.61
CA ILE A 281 -3.66 11.51 -4.72
C ILE A 281 -2.98 10.23 -4.27
N VAL A 282 -3.73 9.13 -4.15
CA VAL A 282 -3.17 7.80 -3.95
C VAL A 282 -2.82 7.24 -5.31
N LEU A 283 -1.53 7.24 -5.66
CA LEU A 283 -1.02 6.74 -6.93
C LEU A 283 -0.50 5.32 -6.78
N GLY A 284 -1.32 4.35 -7.18
CA GLY A 284 -0.97 2.93 -7.16
C GLY A 284 -0.18 2.51 -8.40
N GLN A 285 1.09 2.21 -8.21
CA GLN A 285 2.02 1.82 -9.26
C GLN A 285 1.77 0.38 -9.73
N ARG A 286 1.83 0.19 -11.03
CA ARG A 286 1.78 -1.13 -11.70
C ARG A 286 2.57 -1.05 -13.01
N PRO A 287 3.10 -2.19 -13.53
CA PRO A 287 3.89 -2.16 -14.75
C PRO A 287 3.13 -1.56 -15.93
N GLY A 288 3.68 -0.47 -16.49
CA GLY A 288 3.28 0.14 -17.75
C GLY A 288 4.23 -0.26 -18.88
N PRO A 289 4.24 0.47 -20.03
CA PRO A 289 3.39 1.62 -20.35
C PRO A 289 1.93 1.23 -20.66
N SER A 290 1.03 2.22 -20.69
CA SER A 290 -0.42 2.04 -20.85
C SER A 290 -1.00 1.09 -19.80
N THR A 291 -1.84 0.12 -20.17
CA THR A 291 -2.42 -0.85 -19.23
C THR A 291 -1.37 -1.81 -18.66
N GLY A 292 -0.37 -2.18 -19.45
CA GLY A 292 0.76 -3.02 -19.06
C GLY A 292 0.35 -4.34 -18.42
N LEU A 293 0.81 -4.55 -17.17
CA LEU A 293 0.43 -5.69 -16.33
C LEU A 293 -0.42 -5.19 -15.15
N PRO A 294 -1.75 -5.07 -15.31
CA PRO A 294 -2.59 -4.30 -14.39
C PRO A 294 -2.71 -4.87 -12.97
N THR A 295 -2.42 -6.14 -12.77
CA THR A 295 -2.51 -6.85 -11.48
C THR A 295 -1.14 -7.21 -10.89
N TYR A 296 -0.09 -6.55 -11.34
CA TYR A 296 1.29 -6.80 -10.92
C TYR A 296 1.94 -5.54 -10.33
N SER A 297 3.15 -5.68 -9.76
CA SER A 297 3.81 -4.65 -8.96
C SER A 297 5.03 -4.08 -9.68
N CYS A 298 5.24 -2.77 -9.52
CA CYS A 298 6.47 -2.08 -9.92
C CYS A 298 6.63 -0.76 -9.16
N GLN A 299 7.74 -0.06 -9.39
CA GLN A 299 8.05 1.26 -8.85
C GLN A 299 8.51 2.18 -10.00
N THR A 300 7.61 2.44 -10.97
CA THR A 300 7.96 3.11 -12.24
C THR A 300 7.41 4.53 -12.35
N GLU A 301 6.62 5.01 -11.40
CA GLU A 301 5.96 6.31 -11.46
C GLU A 301 6.63 7.42 -10.63
N LEU A 302 7.77 7.18 -9.95
CA LEU A 302 8.44 8.20 -9.12
C LEU A 302 8.83 9.44 -9.94
N LEU A 303 9.55 9.26 -11.05
CA LEU A 303 9.96 10.40 -11.89
C LEU A 303 8.75 11.07 -12.54
N PHE A 304 7.71 10.29 -12.88
CA PHE A 304 6.47 10.85 -13.39
C PHE A 304 5.75 11.69 -12.32
N ALA A 305 5.62 11.20 -11.09
CA ALA A 305 5.01 11.94 -9.99
C ALA A 305 5.76 13.26 -9.67
N LEU A 306 7.11 13.22 -9.73
CA LEU A 306 7.96 14.39 -9.52
C LEU A 306 7.73 15.48 -10.57
N HIS A 307 7.46 15.11 -11.83
CA HIS A 307 7.41 16.03 -12.98
C HIS A 307 6.01 16.16 -13.61
N ALA A 308 4.99 15.49 -13.05
CA ALA A 308 3.63 15.58 -13.56
C ALA A 308 3.06 16.99 -13.43
N GLY A 309 2.26 17.38 -14.44
CA GLY A 309 1.75 18.73 -14.58
C GLY A 309 2.77 19.66 -15.25
N GLN A 310 2.28 20.78 -15.76
CA GLN A 310 3.14 21.82 -16.35
C GLN A 310 3.44 22.92 -15.33
N GLY A 311 4.56 23.61 -15.52
CA GLY A 311 5.01 24.69 -14.65
C GLY A 311 5.66 24.19 -13.36
N GLU A 312 6.06 25.15 -12.54
CA GLU A 312 6.77 24.92 -11.29
C GLU A 312 5.87 25.20 -10.10
N PHE A 313 5.59 24.22 -9.29
CA PHE A 313 4.80 24.33 -8.07
C PHE A 313 5.20 23.28 -7.03
N PRO A 314 5.11 23.61 -5.73
CA PRO A 314 5.45 22.66 -4.67
C PRO A 314 4.41 21.52 -4.58
N ARG A 315 4.90 20.35 -4.23
CA ARG A 315 4.11 19.14 -3.94
C ARG A 315 4.75 18.31 -2.84
N LEU A 316 3.96 17.46 -2.22
CA LEU A 316 4.45 16.43 -1.32
C LEU A 316 4.39 15.07 -2.02
N ILE A 317 5.46 14.26 -1.97
CA ILE A 317 5.44 12.85 -2.41
C ILE A 317 5.98 11.99 -1.29
N VAL A 318 5.21 11.00 -0.87
CA VAL A 318 5.61 10.03 0.15
C VAL A 318 5.39 8.60 -0.34
N ALA A 319 6.27 7.70 0.04
CA ALA A 319 6.23 6.29 -0.35
C ALA A 319 6.34 5.38 0.88
N PRO A 320 5.22 5.05 1.52
CA PRO A 320 5.22 4.15 2.68
C PRO A 320 5.61 2.73 2.29
N ALA A 321 6.27 2.01 3.21
CA ALA A 321 6.78 0.66 2.99
C ALA A 321 5.81 -0.45 3.39
N ASP A 322 4.99 -0.23 4.40
CA ASP A 322 4.06 -1.21 4.97
C ASP A 322 2.74 -0.57 5.42
N ALA A 323 1.84 -1.37 5.99
CA ALA A 323 0.53 -0.90 6.42
C ALA A 323 0.60 0.15 7.54
N ASP A 324 1.56 0.04 8.46
CA ASP A 324 1.73 0.98 9.58
C ASP A 324 2.14 2.37 9.05
N GLU A 325 3.13 2.42 8.14
CA GLU A 325 3.52 3.65 7.47
C GLU A 325 2.42 4.19 6.55
N ALA A 326 1.70 3.31 5.85
CA ALA A 326 0.60 3.70 4.97
C ALA A 326 -0.52 4.39 5.74
N TYR A 327 -0.89 3.86 6.92
CA TYR A 327 -1.84 4.52 7.81
C TYR A 327 -1.36 5.91 8.24
N LEU A 328 -0.15 5.99 8.78
CA LEU A 328 0.41 7.20 9.35
C LEU A 328 0.59 8.30 8.29
N TRP A 329 1.20 7.96 7.15
CA TRP A 329 1.48 8.94 6.10
C TRP A 329 0.24 9.34 5.29
N SER A 330 -0.79 8.49 5.22
CA SER A 330 -2.08 8.90 4.64
C SER A 330 -2.75 9.99 5.47
N ALA A 331 -2.74 9.87 6.79
CA ALA A 331 -3.25 10.90 7.69
C ALA A 331 -2.44 12.19 7.60
N ARG A 332 -1.10 12.09 7.62
CA ARG A 332 -0.19 13.24 7.47
C ARG A 332 -0.31 13.91 6.12
N ALA A 333 -0.54 13.16 5.04
CA ALA A 333 -0.69 13.72 3.70
C ALA A 333 -1.91 14.64 3.60
N ILE A 334 -3.06 14.27 4.21
CA ILE A 334 -4.23 15.16 4.29
C ILE A 334 -3.87 16.45 5.05
N ASP A 335 -3.24 16.31 6.20
CA ASP A 335 -2.86 17.44 7.04
C ASP A 335 -1.89 18.38 6.32
N LEU A 336 -0.79 17.87 5.80
CA LEU A 336 0.24 18.64 5.12
C LEU A 336 -0.29 19.28 3.83
N ALA A 337 -1.12 18.57 3.04
CA ALA A 337 -1.74 19.13 1.85
C ALA A 337 -2.58 20.36 2.20
N TRP A 338 -3.38 20.30 3.24
CA TRP A 338 -4.23 21.40 3.69
C TRP A 338 -3.46 22.53 4.34
N ARG A 339 -2.51 22.22 5.21
CA ARG A 339 -1.66 23.21 5.90
C ARG A 339 -0.86 24.04 4.90
N PHE A 340 -0.30 23.40 3.88
CA PHE A 340 0.56 24.07 2.89
C PHE A 340 -0.17 24.40 1.58
N GLN A 341 -1.44 24.01 1.42
CA GLN A 341 -2.23 24.25 0.20
C GLN A 341 -1.50 23.76 -1.05
N VAL A 342 -1.10 22.49 -1.04
CA VAL A 342 -0.36 21.81 -2.10
C VAL A 342 -0.99 20.47 -2.43
N PRO A 343 -0.80 19.93 -3.64
CA PRO A 343 -1.10 18.52 -3.90
C PRO A 343 -0.12 17.63 -3.15
N ALA A 344 -0.63 16.53 -2.56
CA ALA A 344 0.16 15.48 -1.94
C ALA A 344 -0.09 14.15 -2.66
N ILE A 345 0.98 13.38 -2.94
CA ILE A 345 0.93 12.10 -3.64
C ILE A 345 1.42 11.01 -2.69
N LEU A 346 0.55 10.04 -2.41
CA LEU A 346 0.92 8.77 -1.77
C LEU A 346 1.31 7.81 -2.89
N LEU A 347 2.61 7.60 -3.07
CA LEU A 347 3.17 6.76 -4.12
C LEU A 347 3.31 5.33 -3.59
N VAL A 348 2.33 4.50 -3.90
CA VAL A 348 2.20 3.12 -3.42
C VAL A 348 2.24 2.15 -4.59
N ASP A 349 2.34 0.86 -4.34
CA ASP A 349 2.32 -0.16 -5.38
C ASP A 349 1.36 -1.31 -5.03
N LYS A 350 1.17 -2.24 -5.96
CA LYS A 350 0.25 -3.39 -5.77
C LYS A 350 0.66 -4.26 -4.58
N THR A 351 1.96 -4.42 -4.33
CA THR A 351 2.45 -5.23 -3.21
C THR A 351 2.02 -4.65 -1.87
N LEU A 352 2.12 -3.33 -1.72
CA LEU A 352 1.60 -2.65 -0.54
C LEU A 352 0.07 -2.65 -0.52
N CYS A 353 -0.58 -2.22 -1.58
CA CYS A 353 -2.03 -2.01 -1.62
C CYS A 353 -2.84 -3.27 -1.29
N GLU A 354 -2.43 -4.43 -1.86
CA GLU A 354 -3.19 -5.68 -1.77
C GLU A 354 -2.53 -6.72 -0.86
N GLY A 355 -1.32 -6.48 -0.38
CA GLY A 355 -0.67 -7.31 0.63
C GLY A 355 -1.41 -7.26 1.96
N GLY A 356 -1.46 -8.39 2.67
CA GLY A 356 -1.98 -8.45 4.04
C GLY A 356 -0.85 -8.33 5.05
N TYR A 357 -1.01 -7.46 6.03
CA TYR A 357 0.01 -7.13 7.03
C TYR A 357 -0.55 -7.24 8.44
N SER A 358 0.23 -7.82 9.36
CA SER A 358 0.01 -7.60 10.79
C SER A 358 0.25 -6.13 11.11
N ALA A 359 -0.80 -5.42 11.47
CA ALA A 359 -0.76 -3.99 11.77
C ALA A 359 -0.44 -3.75 13.24
N SER A 360 0.51 -2.85 13.51
CA SER A 360 0.96 -2.50 14.86
C SER A 360 0.82 -1.01 15.19
N PHE A 361 0.27 -0.21 14.28
CA PHE A 361 0.06 1.20 14.52
C PHE A 361 -0.94 1.44 15.68
N ASP A 362 -0.69 2.50 16.44
CA ASP A 362 -1.66 2.99 17.42
C ASP A 362 -2.71 3.86 16.72
N PRO A 363 -4.01 3.46 16.72
CA PRO A 363 -5.07 4.29 16.13
C PRO A 363 -5.24 5.64 16.83
N ALA A 364 -4.78 5.77 18.08
CA ALA A 364 -4.80 6.99 18.87
C ALA A 364 -3.52 7.82 18.74
N ALA A 365 -2.49 7.32 18.01
CA ALA A 365 -1.26 8.07 17.78
C ALA A 365 -1.58 9.47 17.24
N GLU A 366 -0.94 10.49 17.80
CA GLU A 366 -1.15 11.88 17.42
C GLU A 366 -0.80 12.06 15.93
N VAL A 367 -1.83 12.27 15.14
CA VAL A 367 -1.69 12.98 13.87
C VAL A 367 -1.76 14.46 14.24
N VAL A 368 -0.71 15.21 13.96
CA VAL A 368 -0.71 16.66 14.18
C VAL A 368 -1.91 17.23 13.44
N GLU A 369 -2.92 17.68 14.18
CA GLU A 369 -4.07 18.35 13.58
C GLU A 369 -3.62 19.71 13.08
N SER A 370 -3.76 19.95 11.79
CA SER A 370 -3.58 21.29 11.25
C SER A 370 -4.49 22.26 11.99
N PRO A 371 -3.99 23.39 12.43
CA PRO A 371 -4.86 24.45 12.88
C PRO A 371 -5.88 24.75 11.77
N ALA A 372 -7.13 24.96 12.16
CA ALA A 372 -8.16 25.41 11.22
C ALA A 372 -7.61 26.59 10.40
N PRO A 373 -7.94 26.67 9.09
CA PRO A 373 -7.46 27.76 8.24
C PRO A 373 -7.61 29.09 8.98
N ALA A 374 -6.53 29.87 9.03
CA ALA A 374 -6.47 31.08 9.87
C ALA A 374 -7.72 31.95 9.64
N GLN A 375 -8.49 32.17 10.70
CA GLN A 375 -9.54 33.17 10.65
C GLN A 375 -8.87 34.53 10.51
N MET A 376 -9.18 35.23 9.42
CA MET A 376 -8.67 36.60 9.27
C MET A 376 -9.28 37.46 10.38
N THR A 377 -8.42 38.05 11.17
CA THR A 377 -8.78 39.03 12.23
C THR A 377 -8.65 40.46 11.72
N ASP A 378 -8.12 40.65 10.48
CA ASP A 378 -7.83 41.97 9.93
C ASP A 378 -9.07 42.62 9.33
N GLU A 379 -9.28 43.89 9.64
CA GLU A 379 -10.21 44.78 8.96
C GLU A 379 -9.71 45.06 7.53
N GLY A 380 -10.25 44.40 6.54
CA GLY A 380 -9.87 44.61 5.14
C GLY A 380 -10.48 43.59 4.18
N PRO A 381 -10.35 43.76 2.85
CA PRO A 381 -10.83 42.79 1.90
C PRO A 381 -10.05 41.46 2.01
N TYR A 382 -10.75 40.34 1.85
CA TYR A 382 -10.11 39.02 1.81
C TYR A 382 -9.28 38.91 0.52
N LEU A 383 -7.99 38.54 0.71
CA LEU A 383 -7.05 38.30 -0.39
C LEU A 383 -6.66 36.82 -0.38
N ARG A 384 -7.17 36.04 -1.34
CA ARG A 384 -6.96 34.58 -1.42
C ARG A 384 -5.48 34.22 -1.52
N TYR A 385 -4.71 35.04 -2.19
CA TYR A 385 -3.30 34.80 -2.49
C TYR A 385 -2.37 35.83 -1.83
N ARG A 386 -2.77 36.35 -0.67
CA ARG A 386 -1.95 37.31 0.11
C ARG A 386 -0.51 36.85 0.19
N LEU A 387 0.41 37.75 -0.08
CA LEU A 387 1.84 37.54 0.11
C LEU A 387 2.14 37.47 1.61
N THR A 388 2.76 36.39 2.05
CA THR A 388 3.10 36.11 3.46
C THR A 388 4.57 35.76 3.60
N PRO A 389 5.19 35.93 4.80
CA PRO A 389 6.60 35.59 5.02
C PRO A 389 6.94 34.10 4.83
N ASP A 390 5.95 33.22 4.88
CA ASP A 390 6.07 31.77 4.73
C ASP A 390 5.54 31.24 3.38
N GLY A 391 4.97 32.11 2.55
CA GLY A 391 4.37 31.76 1.28
C GLY A 391 2.98 31.10 1.38
N ILE A 392 2.41 30.97 2.60
CA ILE A 392 1.13 30.32 2.85
C ILE A 392 0.05 31.38 3.09
N SER A 393 -0.83 31.57 2.12
CA SER A 393 -1.91 32.56 2.24
C SER A 393 -3.03 32.05 3.16
N PRO A 394 -3.71 32.93 3.91
CA PRO A 394 -4.89 32.58 4.69
C PRO A 394 -5.99 32.01 3.78
N MET A 395 -6.43 30.77 4.02
CA MET A 395 -7.43 30.11 3.19
C MET A 395 -8.81 30.24 3.81
N ARG A 396 -9.78 30.76 3.04
CA ARG A 396 -11.21 30.65 3.29
C ARG A 396 -11.86 29.76 2.23
N THR A 397 -12.96 29.17 2.57
CA THR A 397 -13.71 28.27 1.68
C THR A 397 -15.12 28.77 1.48
N VAL A 398 -15.78 28.39 0.40
CA VAL A 398 -17.17 28.78 0.11
C VAL A 398 -18.15 27.85 0.83
N PRO A 399 -19.29 28.40 1.33
CA PRO A 399 -19.68 29.80 1.34
C PRO A 399 -18.92 30.62 2.40
N ALA A 400 -18.51 31.84 2.03
CA ALA A 400 -17.82 32.75 2.94
C ALA A 400 -18.53 34.11 2.96
N PRO A 401 -19.49 34.33 3.86
CA PRO A 401 -20.20 35.60 3.98
C PRO A 401 -19.23 36.77 4.12
N GLY A 402 -19.43 37.81 3.31
CA GLY A 402 -18.61 39.03 3.33
C GLY A 402 -17.24 38.91 2.65
N ALA A 403 -16.93 37.79 1.99
CA ALA A 403 -15.71 37.62 1.23
C ALA A 403 -15.98 37.13 -0.21
N THR A 404 -15.22 37.64 -1.17
CA THR A 404 -15.15 37.08 -2.53
C THR A 404 -13.91 36.19 -2.61
N ILE A 405 -14.13 34.89 -2.86
CA ILE A 405 -13.05 33.93 -3.04
C ILE A 405 -12.93 33.66 -4.54
N LYS A 406 -11.90 34.21 -5.18
CA LYS A 406 -11.65 34.00 -6.60
C LYS A 406 -10.43 33.10 -6.78
N VAL A 407 -10.59 32.03 -7.54
CA VAL A 407 -9.51 31.17 -8.04
C VAL A 407 -9.59 31.11 -9.56
N ASN A 408 -8.45 30.96 -10.21
CA ASN A 408 -8.39 30.77 -11.66
C ASN A 408 -7.10 30.02 -12.08
N SER A 409 -6.98 29.70 -13.34
CA SER A 409 -5.84 28.99 -13.93
C SER A 409 -4.76 29.91 -14.52
N TYR A 410 -5.00 31.23 -14.52
CA TYR A 410 -4.03 32.21 -14.97
C TYR A 410 -3.12 32.66 -13.82
N GLU A 411 -1.99 33.29 -14.15
CA GLU A 411 -1.23 34.05 -13.16
C GLU A 411 -2.07 35.24 -12.65
N HIS A 412 -1.98 35.53 -11.36
CA HIS A 412 -2.93 36.40 -10.67
C HIS A 412 -2.26 37.23 -9.58
N ASP A 413 -2.95 38.28 -9.14
CA ASP A 413 -2.59 39.05 -7.96
C ASP A 413 -3.10 38.43 -6.67
N GLU A 414 -2.89 39.09 -5.54
CA GLU A 414 -3.33 38.65 -4.21
C GLU A 414 -4.84 38.45 -4.11
N ALA A 415 -5.66 39.16 -4.91
CA ALA A 415 -7.12 39.02 -4.96
C ALA A 415 -7.59 37.91 -5.91
N GLY A 416 -6.69 37.28 -6.66
CA GLY A 416 -7.01 36.29 -7.70
C GLY A 416 -7.44 36.91 -9.02
N ILE A 417 -7.12 38.18 -9.26
CA ILE A 417 -7.37 38.84 -10.53
C ILE A 417 -6.20 38.54 -11.48
N THR A 418 -6.52 38.15 -12.71
CA THR A 418 -5.54 37.82 -13.73
C THR A 418 -4.63 39.03 -14.01
N ILE A 419 -3.32 38.79 -14.09
CA ILE A 419 -2.29 39.78 -14.37
C ILE A 419 -1.38 39.30 -15.50
N GLU A 420 -0.66 40.25 -16.12
CA GLU A 420 0.34 39.98 -17.16
C GLU A 420 1.65 40.73 -16.88
N ASP A 421 1.71 41.55 -15.83
CA ASP A 421 2.92 42.31 -15.51
C ASP A 421 3.98 41.43 -14.84
N ALA A 422 5.25 41.69 -15.20
CA ALA A 422 6.38 40.89 -14.75
C ALA A 422 6.63 40.96 -13.23
N ALA A 423 6.36 42.09 -12.60
CA ALA A 423 6.63 42.26 -11.17
C ALA A 423 5.70 41.43 -10.31
N THR A 424 4.39 41.48 -10.57
CA THR A 424 3.39 40.66 -9.85
C THR A 424 3.59 39.18 -10.15
N SER A 425 3.86 38.81 -11.41
CA SER A 425 4.16 37.42 -11.78
C SER A 425 5.37 36.89 -11.00
N THR A 426 6.46 37.62 -10.90
CA THR A 426 7.63 37.24 -10.12
C THR A 426 7.28 37.07 -8.64
N ALA A 427 6.52 37.99 -8.05
CA ALA A 427 6.13 37.92 -6.65
C ALA A 427 5.31 36.66 -6.33
N MET A 428 4.40 36.26 -7.23
CA MET A 428 3.59 35.06 -7.06
C MET A 428 4.40 33.78 -7.27
N GLN A 429 5.38 33.75 -8.18
CA GLN A 429 6.32 32.63 -8.32
C GLN A 429 7.17 32.48 -7.06
N GLU A 430 7.74 33.58 -6.53
CA GLU A 430 8.52 33.56 -5.29
C GLU A 430 7.68 33.11 -4.10
N LYS A 431 6.42 33.51 -4.00
CA LYS A 431 5.49 33.04 -2.98
C LYS A 431 5.34 31.51 -3.02
N ARG A 432 5.12 30.92 -4.23
CA ARG A 432 4.99 29.47 -4.39
C ARG A 432 6.31 28.74 -4.09
N ARG A 433 7.45 29.31 -4.51
CA ARG A 433 8.79 28.78 -4.16
C ARG A 433 9.00 28.77 -2.66
N LEU A 434 8.73 29.88 -1.98
CA LEU A 434 8.86 30.03 -0.52
C LEU A 434 7.96 29.04 0.24
N LYS A 435 6.72 28.81 -0.24
CA LYS A 435 5.83 27.80 0.31
C LYS A 435 6.48 26.40 0.27
N GLY A 436 7.13 26.05 -0.84
CA GLY A 436 7.86 24.77 -0.96
C GLY A 436 9.00 24.65 0.04
N GLU A 437 9.76 25.71 0.28
CA GLU A 437 10.82 25.75 1.30
C GLU A 437 10.24 25.65 2.73
N THR A 438 9.10 26.27 2.97
CA THR A 438 8.42 26.20 4.26
C THR A 438 7.88 24.77 4.53
N LEU A 439 7.34 24.09 3.50
CA LEU A 439 6.98 22.69 3.57
C LEU A 439 8.21 21.81 3.88
N ALA A 440 9.33 22.02 3.18
CA ALA A 440 10.56 21.26 3.42
C ALA A 440 11.07 21.39 4.86
N ARG A 441 11.08 22.62 5.41
CA ARG A 441 11.44 22.86 6.82
C ARG A 441 10.47 22.18 7.81
N ALA A 442 9.17 22.25 7.54
CA ALA A 442 8.19 21.60 8.41
C ALA A 442 8.34 20.07 8.42
N LEU A 443 8.81 19.49 7.33
CA LEU A 443 9.05 18.04 7.25
C LEU A 443 10.25 17.59 8.12
N GLU A 444 11.11 18.48 8.58
CA GLU A 444 12.19 18.16 9.52
C GLU A 444 11.67 17.69 10.90
N GLU A 445 10.40 18.02 11.23
CA GLU A 445 9.73 17.55 12.44
C GLU A 445 9.28 16.07 12.34
N TYR A 446 9.35 15.47 11.15
CA TYR A 446 8.91 14.11 10.88
C TYR A 446 10.07 13.17 10.57
N ALA A 447 9.88 11.87 10.79
CA ALA A 447 10.82 10.86 10.34
C ALA A 447 10.71 10.67 8.82
N THR A 448 11.36 11.56 8.06
CA THR A 448 11.34 11.54 6.58
C THR A 448 12.25 10.46 5.99
N VAL A 449 13.20 9.95 6.79
CA VAL A 449 14.11 8.86 6.47
C VAL A 449 14.09 7.87 7.62
N ALA A 450 13.84 6.60 7.34
CA ALA A 450 13.99 5.53 8.31
C ALA A 450 15.32 4.79 8.10
N VAL A 451 15.93 4.37 9.20
CA VAL A 451 17.24 3.68 9.19
C VAL A 451 17.14 2.41 10.05
N TYR A 452 17.57 1.29 9.49
CA TYR A 452 17.56 0.00 10.17
C TYR A 452 18.94 -0.66 10.10
N GLY A 453 19.22 -1.56 11.04
CA GLY A 453 20.49 -2.27 11.14
C GLY A 453 21.53 -1.57 12.01
N PRO A 454 22.75 -2.14 12.11
CA PRO A 454 23.75 -1.67 13.04
C PRO A 454 24.34 -0.31 12.63
N PRO A 455 24.54 0.62 13.58
CA PRO A 455 25.09 1.95 13.28
C PRO A 455 26.54 1.90 12.76
N GLU A 456 27.30 0.86 13.09
CA GLU A 456 28.68 0.62 12.65
C GLU A 456 28.80 -0.02 11.27
N ALA A 457 27.69 -0.31 10.60
CA ALA A 457 27.71 -0.89 9.26
C ALA A 457 28.55 -0.07 8.29
N ARG A 458 29.30 -0.76 7.42
CA ARG A 458 30.12 -0.15 6.38
C ARG A 458 29.48 -0.22 5.00
N VAL A 459 28.42 -1.04 4.85
CA VAL A 459 27.63 -1.15 3.63
C VAL A 459 26.19 -0.67 3.91
N GLY A 460 25.65 0.17 3.03
CA GLY A 460 24.29 0.65 3.08
C GLY A 460 23.46 0.13 1.92
N ILE A 461 22.20 -0.17 2.18
CA ILE A 461 21.20 -0.50 1.16
C ILE A 461 20.13 0.59 1.20
N VAL A 462 19.94 1.30 0.09
CA VAL A 462 18.88 2.31 -0.03
C VAL A 462 17.73 1.71 -0.83
N SER A 463 16.52 1.83 -0.29
CA SER A 463 15.30 1.35 -0.95
C SER A 463 14.10 2.18 -0.50
N TRP A 464 12.97 2.06 -1.18
CA TRP A 464 11.75 2.82 -0.93
C TRP A 464 10.49 2.01 -1.15
N GLY A 465 9.35 2.49 -0.62
CA GLY A 465 8.05 1.84 -0.77
C GLY A 465 8.07 0.38 -0.31
N SER A 466 7.21 -0.46 -0.87
CA SER A 466 7.03 -1.86 -0.45
C SER A 466 8.30 -2.73 -0.53
N THR A 467 9.26 -2.35 -1.38
CA THR A 467 10.54 -3.07 -1.55
C THR A 467 11.37 -3.09 -0.26
N VAL A 468 11.22 -2.09 0.61
CA VAL A 468 11.93 -2.01 1.89
C VAL A 468 11.67 -3.23 2.78
N GLY A 469 10.44 -3.75 2.78
CA GLY A 469 10.09 -4.97 3.54
C GLY A 469 10.97 -6.16 3.15
N ALA A 470 11.12 -6.40 1.85
CA ALA A 470 11.97 -7.47 1.32
C ALA A 470 13.46 -7.22 1.63
N VAL A 471 13.94 -5.96 1.49
CA VAL A 471 15.33 -5.59 1.80
C VAL A 471 15.65 -5.85 3.28
N ARG A 472 14.79 -5.42 4.20
CA ARG A 472 15.00 -5.61 5.64
C ARG A 472 15.09 -7.07 6.05
N GLU A 473 14.28 -7.94 5.44
CA GLU A 473 14.32 -9.36 5.74
C GLU A 473 15.47 -10.10 5.03
N ALA A 474 15.72 -9.80 3.76
CA ALA A 474 16.82 -10.41 3.03
C ALA A 474 18.20 -10.03 3.59
N ALA A 475 18.29 -8.88 4.25
CA ALA A 475 19.50 -8.37 4.84
C ALA A 475 19.60 -8.58 6.37
N SER A 476 18.66 -9.31 6.99
CA SER A 476 18.59 -9.45 8.46
C SER A 476 19.83 -10.02 9.11
N ASP A 477 20.51 -10.93 8.43
CA ASP A 477 21.72 -11.60 8.91
C ASP A 477 23.02 -10.92 8.42
N LEU A 478 22.91 -9.81 7.68
CA LEU A 478 24.05 -9.08 7.13
C LEU A 478 24.38 -7.85 7.98
N PRO A 479 25.67 -7.48 8.13
CA PRO A 479 26.10 -6.29 8.87
C PRO A 479 25.91 -5.04 8.00
N VAL A 480 24.71 -4.79 7.53
CA VAL A 480 24.36 -3.68 6.63
C VAL A 480 23.39 -2.71 7.27
N ARG A 481 23.40 -1.47 6.82
CA ARG A 481 22.45 -0.43 7.18
C ARG A 481 21.43 -0.27 6.04
N VAL A 482 20.16 -0.42 6.34
CA VAL A 482 19.07 -0.14 5.38
C VAL A 482 18.59 1.28 5.59
N VAL A 483 18.59 2.08 4.53
CA VAL A 483 18.14 3.47 4.51
C VAL A 483 16.92 3.60 3.63
N GLN A 484 15.82 4.06 4.19
CA GLN A 484 14.55 4.25 3.52
C GLN A 484 14.18 5.73 3.50
N PRO A 485 14.30 6.46 2.40
CA PRO A 485 13.61 7.72 2.25
C PRO A 485 12.10 7.44 2.10
N VAL A 486 11.32 7.90 3.08
CA VAL A 486 9.85 7.81 3.06
C VAL A 486 9.27 9.01 2.31
N VAL A 487 9.82 10.20 2.54
CA VAL A 487 9.50 11.42 1.76
C VAL A 487 10.43 11.48 0.56
N LEU A 488 9.84 11.64 -0.64
CA LEU A 488 10.57 11.70 -1.91
C LEU A 488 10.51 13.10 -2.55
N GLU A 489 9.54 13.93 -2.13
CA GLU A 489 9.47 15.35 -2.51
C GLU A 489 8.77 16.15 -1.39
N PRO A 490 9.36 17.20 -0.86
CA PRO A 490 10.76 17.62 -1.02
C PRO A 490 11.73 16.53 -0.56
N PHE A 491 12.77 16.24 -1.36
CA PHE A 491 13.71 15.16 -1.02
C PHE A 491 14.56 15.54 0.21
N PRO A 492 14.60 14.73 1.28
CA PRO A 492 15.27 15.06 2.55
C PRO A 492 16.79 14.84 2.47
N VAL A 493 17.47 15.66 1.67
CA VAL A 493 18.89 15.48 1.29
C VAL A 493 19.80 15.32 2.51
N GLU A 494 19.66 16.18 3.51
CA GLU A 494 20.56 16.17 4.68
C GLU A 494 20.31 14.94 5.57
N ALA A 495 19.04 14.52 5.72
CA ALA A 495 18.71 13.30 6.47
C ALA A 495 19.25 12.03 5.75
N VAL A 496 19.14 11.98 4.42
CA VAL A 496 19.71 10.87 3.64
C VAL A 496 21.24 10.88 3.73
N ARG A 497 21.90 12.04 3.60
CA ARG A 497 23.37 12.15 3.78
C ARG A 497 23.81 11.70 5.17
N ALA A 498 23.10 12.13 6.21
CA ALA A 498 23.40 11.71 7.58
C ALA A 498 23.23 10.18 7.76
N ALA A 499 22.18 9.60 7.17
CA ALA A 499 21.94 8.16 7.21
C ALA A 499 23.01 7.35 6.46
N LEU A 500 23.61 7.92 5.40
CA LEU A 500 24.68 7.29 4.62
C LEU A 500 26.09 7.59 5.15
N ALA A 501 26.23 8.45 6.15
CA ALA A 501 27.54 8.82 6.67
C ALA A 501 28.29 7.61 7.25
N GLY A 502 29.58 7.52 6.93
CA GLY A 502 30.47 6.46 7.40
C GLY A 502 30.33 5.13 6.62
N LEU A 503 29.51 5.06 5.60
CA LEU A 503 29.44 3.89 4.71
C LEU A 503 30.54 3.95 3.65
N ASP A 504 31.13 2.80 3.35
CA ASP A 504 32.13 2.64 2.29
C ASP A 504 31.51 2.27 0.95
N ARG A 505 30.29 1.69 1.00
CA ARG A 505 29.55 1.19 -0.16
C ARG A 505 28.06 1.42 0.00
N VAL A 506 27.41 1.87 -1.06
CA VAL A 506 25.96 2.10 -1.14
C VAL A 506 25.38 1.30 -2.28
N VAL A 507 24.39 0.46 -1.98
CA VAL A 507 23.62 -0.34 -2.93
C VAL A 507 22.21 0.20 -3.00
N VAL A 508 21.65 0.41 -4.20
CA VAL A 508 20.24 0.78 -4.38
C VAL A 508 19.42 -0.41 -4.85
N VAL A 509 18.28 -0.64 -4.21
CA VAL A 509 17.34 -1.73 -4.55
C VAL A 509 16.00 -1.14 -4.95
N GLU A 510 15.56 -1.41 -6.20
CA GLU A 510 14.33 -0.83 -6.78
C GLU A 510 13.59 -1.82 -7.70
N GLN A 511 12.26 -1.66 -7.80
CA GLN A 511 11.43 -2.42 -8.74
C GLN A 511 11.17 -1.63 -10.04
N ASN A 512 12.23 -1.19 -10.67
CA ASN A 512 12.23 -0.58 -12.00
C ASN A 512 13.58 -0.81 -12.67
N TRP A 513 13.68 -0.60 -13.99
CA TRP A 513 14.93 -0.81 -14.75
C TRP A 513 15.77 0.47 -14.90
N THR A 514 15.18 1.63 -14.63
CA THR A 514 15.83 2.93 -14.86
C THR A 514 16.56 3.48 -13.63
N GLY A 515 16.35 2.92 -12.43
CA GLY A 515 16.94 3.43 -11.18
C GLY A 515 16.38 4.80 -10.81
N GLN A 516 15.07 4.90 -10.59
CA GLN A 516 14.41 6.21 -10.42
C GLN A 516 14.76 6.88 -9.09
N LEU A 517 14.88 6.12 -8.00
CA LEU A 517 15.38 6.67 -6.73
C LEU A 517 16.86 7.05 -6.85
N GLU A 518 17.67 6.23 -7.49
CA GLU A 518 19.08 6.57 -7.71
C GLU A 518 19.21 7.87 -8.51
N GLN A 519 18.38 8.08 -9.54
CA GLN A 519 18.36 9.34 -10.29
C GLN A 519 17.97 10.53 -9.41
N LEU A 520 17.00 10.36 -8.51
CA LEU A 520 16.61 11.40 -7.54
C LEU A 520 17.78 11.72 -6.59
N MET A 521 18.43 10.70 -6.03
CA MET A 521 19.61 10.87 -5.17
C MET A 521 20.76 11.61 -5.88
N ARG A 522 21.03 11.27 -7.14
CA ARG A 522 22.07 11.91 -7.96
C ARG A 522 21.88 13.41 -8.15
N ARG A 523 20.62 13.88 -8.23
CA ARG A 523 20.34 15.35 -8.30
C ARG A 523 20.87 16.07 -7.08
N SER A 524 20.98 15.40 -5.94
CA SER A 524 21.52 15.91 -4.69
C SER A 524 22.99 15.55 -4.47
N GLY A 525 23.69 15.04 -5.49
CA GLY A 525 25.10 14.65 -5.41
C GLY A 525 25.35 13.36 -4.59
N ILE A 526 24.34 12.51 -4.42
CA ILE A 526 24.44 11.21 -3.71
C ILE A 526 24.48 10.10 -4.76
N SER A 527 25.56 9.31 -4.79
CA SER A 527 25.77 8.22 -5.75
C SER A 527 25.62 6.86 -5.08
N ALA A 528 25.21 5.87 -5.85
CA ALA A 528 25.28 4.45 -5.48
C ALA A 528 26.46 3.77 -6.16
N ASP A 529 27.07 2.77 -5.49
CA ASP A 529 28.16 1.97 -5.99
C ASP A 529 27.67 0.72 -6.73
N ALA A 530 26.49 0.23 -6.37
CA ALA A 530 25.86 -0.93 -6.99
C ALA A 530 24.32 -0.82 -7.00
N ARG A 531 23.69 -1.67 -7.81
CA ARG A 531 22.25 -1.68 -8.04
C ARG A 531 21.71 -3.10 -8.04
N VAL A 532 20.52 -3.29 -7.47
CA VAL A 532 19.73 -4.50 -7.60
C VAL A 532 18.35 -4.10 -8.12
N HIS A 533 18.09 -4.35 -9.39
CA HIS A 533 16.83 -3.99 -10.03
C HIS A 533 16.01 -5.23 -10.36
N ARG A 534 14.67 -5.10 -10.20
CA ARG A 534 13.69 -6.07 -10.68
C ARG A 534 12.60 -5.34 -11.47
N TYR A 535 12.19 -5.89 -12.61
CA TYR A 535 11.24 -5.22 -13.52
C TYR A 535 10.38 -6.20 -14.33
N ASP A 536 10.13 -7.39 -13.75
CA ASP A 536 9.29 -8.44 -14.33
C ASP A 536 7.82 -8.40 -13.84
N GLY A 537 7.47 -7.37 -13.07
CA GLY A 537 6.15 -7.21 -12.48
C GLY A 537 5.94 -8.00 -11.20
N ARG A 538 6.95 -8.66 -10.66
CA ARG A 538 6.89 -9.42 -9.41
C ARG A 538 7.65 -8.71 -8.30
N PRO A 539 7.18 -8.75 -7.05
CA PRO A 539 7.94 -8.24 -5.92
C PRO A 539 9.19 -9.10 -5.68
N PHE A 540 10.17 -8.53 -5.00
CA PHE A 540 11.26 -9.31 -4.44
C PHE A 540 10.73 -10.24 -3.35
N THR A 541 11.18 -11.49 -3.35
CA THR A 541 11.06 -12.39 -2.21
C THR A 541 12.30 -12.29 -1.33
N VAL A 542 12.23 -12.79 -0.10
CA VAL A 542 13.41 -12.86 0.79
C VAL A 542 14.54 -13.64 0.10
N ASP A 543 14.20 -14.81 -0.47
CA ASP A 543 15.20 -15.75 -1.02
C ASP A 543 15.89 -15.20 -2.28
N ASP A 544 15.10 -14.63 -3.24
CA ASP A 544 15.64 -14.03 -4.47
C ASP A 544 16.52 -12.81 -4.14
N LEU A 545 16.06 -11.94 -3.25
CA LEU A 545 16.81 -10.73 -2.92
C LEU A 545 18.09 -11.04 -2.13
N ALA A 546 18.05 -11.99 -1.19
CA ALA A 546 19.25 -12.42 -0.46
C ALA A 546 20.34 -12.94 -1.41
N ALA A 547 19.96 -13.75 -2.40
CA ALA A 547 20.90 -14.24 -3.40
C ALA A 547 21.52 -13.10 -4.22
N ARG A 548 20.72 -12.13 -4.67
CA ARG A 548 21.22 -10.96 -5.44
C ARG A 548 22.07 -10.00 -4.60
N LEU A 549 21.74 -9.81 -3.34
CA LEU A 549 22.54 -8.98 -2.42
C LEU A 549 23.92 -9.60 -2.18
N ALA A 550 24.01 -10.93 -2.05
CA ALA A 550 25.29 -11.64 -1.90
C ALA A 550 26.27 -11.44 -3.07
N GLU A 551 25.77 -11.06 -4.27
CA GLU A 551 26.61 -10.78 -5.44
C GLU A 551 27.18 -9.35 -5.43
N VAL A 552 26.59 -8.43 -4.66
CA VAL A 552 26.92 -7.00 -4.73
C VAL A 552 27.38 -6.40 -3.40
N ILE A 553 27.24 -7.13 -2.29
CA ILE A 553 27.78 -6.77 -0.97
C ILE A 553 29.11 -7.47 -0.76
#